data_fa30461b8f67fe6cf1e5540e2bb63e86
#
_entry.id   fa30461b8f67fe6cf1e5540e2bb63e86
#
_cell.length_a   1.000
_cell.length_b   1.000
_cell.length_c   1.000
_cell.angle_alpha   90.00
_cell.angle_beta   90.00
_cell.angle_gamma   90.00
#
_symmetry.space_group_name_H-M   'P 1'
#
loop_
_entity.id
_entity.type
_entity.pdbx_description
1 polymer ?
#
loop_
_entity_poly.entity_id
_entity_poly.type
_entity_poly.pdbx_seq_one_letter_code
_entity_poly.pdbx_strand_id
1 'polypeptide(L)'
;MKETFEEKELQILRNAIDNATSISGRKLVQSESIKKIIGILESFLRTHKTLCYGGTAINNILPEQYRFYNKDIEIPDYDFFTPLAMEYARDLANIYYKAGYEEVEAKSGVHTGTYKVYVNFIPIADITYMENNLFKNIYNKSIKINAINYCPPNFLRMGMYLELSRPMGDVSRWEKVLKRIILLNTHFPLRGQSCKNQDFQRHYEGHDNKQAQIYEITKTSFVNQGLVFFGGFASVLYSKYMPYKERIQVSNIPDFDVLSEDPETSSKILKEQLNYEGFKNVTINKKQPIGEYVDVHYEIVVNKDVIAFIYKSTACHNYNIIAINGQKIKVATIDTILSFYLIFIYANRPYYDENRLLCIAEYLFKVQLNNRLQQKGLLRRFSVLCYGKQQTLEDMKEEKSKIYSLVKNNIISRDSKLYNSNFFRYIPKEVLDASFNKIEFSRSSRHTKVKSNKLTKVKSKKRPKAKSNKRTKAKSKKRPKAKSKKRKLKYRRLNNYYY
;
A
#
# COMPACT_ATOMS: atom_id res chain seq x y z
N MET A 1 -35.03 23.76 6.30
CA MET A 1 -34.99 23.81 7.78
C MET A 1 -34.24 25.08 8.15
N LYS A 2 -34.71 25.85 9.15
CA LYS A 2 -33.93 27.00 9.65
C LYS A 2 -32.82 26.45 10.52
N GLU A 3 -31.57 26.90 10.28
CA GLU A 3 -30.41 26.54 11.10
C GLU A 3 -30.64 26.93 12.55
N THR A 4 -30.24 26.07 13.47
CA THR A 4 -30.30 26.34 14.93
C THR A 4 -29.25 27.39 15.33
N PHE A 5 -29.36 27.89 16.54
CA PHE A 5 -28.38 28.84 17.08
C PHE A 5 -26.98 28.20 17.18
N GLU A 6 -26.91 26.96 17.66
CA GLU A 6 -25.69 26.19 17.77
C GLU A 6 -25.04 25.90 16.41
N GLU A 7 -25.83 25.61 15.38
CA GLU A 7 -25.30 25.40 14.03
C GLU A 7 -24.64 26.66 13.48
N LYS A 8 -25.27 27.84 13.71
CA LYS A 8 -24.67 29.11 13.32
C LYS A 8 -23.40 29.45 14.10
N GLU A 9 -23.37 29.18 15.39
CA GLU A 9 -22.20 29.38 16.24
C GLU A 9 -21.04 28.50 15.77
N LEU A 10 -21.29 27.22 15.49
CA LEU A 10 -20.32 26.29 14.93
C LEU A 10 -19.81 26.72 13.55
N GLN A 11 -20.66 27.32 12.72
CA GLN A 11 -20.26 27.86 11.42
C GLN A 11 -19.33 29.07 11.58
N ILE A 12 -19.62 29.97 12.51
CA ILE A 12 -18.75 31.09 12.87
C ILE A 12 -17.38 30.59 13.36
N LEU A 13 -17.39 29.59 14.24
CA LEU A 13 -16.15 28.99 14.78
C LEU A 13 -15.34 28.32 13.66
N ARG A 14 -15.97 27.56 12.76
CA ARG A 14 -15.29 26.94 11.59
C ARG A 14 -14.65 28.01 10.70
N ASN A 15 -15.36 29.07 10.38
CA ASN A 15 -14.81 30.17 9.60
C ASN A 15 -13.61 30.82 10.28
N ALA A 16 -13.64 30.99 11.61
CA ALA A 16 -12.52 31.52 12.37
C ALA A 16 -11.31 30.56 12.36
N ILE A 17 -11.54 29.25 12.49
CA ILE A 17 -10.50 28.22 12.40
C ILE A 17 -9.87 28.23 11.00
N ASP A 18 -10.68 28.27 9.94
CA ASP A 18 -10.21 28.28 8.55
C ASP A 18 -9.36 29.53 8.27
N ASN A 19 -9.79 30.70 8.77
CA ASN A 19 -9.03 31.95 8.64
C ASN A 19 -7.69 31.88 9.40
N ALA A 20 -7.70 31.40 10.66
CA ALA A 20 -6.48 31.26 11.45
C ALA A 20 -5.50 30.27 10.81
N THR A 21 -6.00 29.12 10.30
CA THR A 21 -5.22 28.13 9.59
C THR A 21 -4.63 28.70 8.31
N SER A 22 -5.40 29.47 7.54
CA SER A 22 -4.94 30.14 6.32
C SER A 22 -3.82 31.17 6.61
N ILE A 23 -3.95 32.00 7.64
CA ILE A 23 -2.94 32.96 8.03
C ILE A 23 -1.65 32.26 8.48
N SER A 24 -1.76 31.25 9.33
CA SER A 24 -0.61 30.48 9.80
C SER A 24 0.07 29.72 8.66
N GLY A 25 -0.70 29.12 7.76
CA GLY A 25 -0.20 28.41 6.58
C GLY A 25 0.56 29.35 5.63
N ARG A 26 -0.01 30.53 5.31
CA ARG A 26 0.70 31.53 4.47
C ARG A 26 2.03 31.94 5.06
N LYS A 27 2.07 32.23 6.35
CA LYS A 27 3.31 32.61 7.03
C LYS A 27 4.37 31.50 6.94
N LEU A 28 3.95 30.25 7.07
CA LEU A 28 4.84 29.11 7.00
C LEU A 28 5.36 28.87 5.58
N VAL A 29 4.48 28.81 4.59
CA VAL A 29 4.83 28.52 3.18
C VAL A 29 5.64 29.65 2.54
N GLN A 30 5.37 30.91 2.93
CA GLN A 30 6.12 32.06 2.41
C GLN A 30 7.50 32.22 3.02
N SER A 31 7.85 31.46 4.05
CA SER A 31 9.20 31.52 4.62
C SER A 31 10.24 31.06 3.59
N GLU A 32 11.32 31.82 3.45
CA GLU A 32 12.42 31.52 2.53
C GLU A 32 13.06 30.15 2.79
N SER A 33 13.05 29.71 4.04
CA SER A 33 13.55 28.39 4.42
C SER A 33 12.70 27.27 3.80
N ILE A 34 11.38 27.34 3.90
CA ILE A 34 10.47 26.32 3.33
C ILE A 34 10.54 26.31 1.81
N LYS A 35 10.57 27.48 1.17
CA LYS A 35 10.73 27.58 -0.30
C LYS A 35 12.03 26.90 -0.77
N LYS A 36 13.14 27.11 -0.06
CA LYS A 36 14.42 26.46 -0.35
C LYS A 36 14.35 24.95 -0.15
N ILE A 37 13.73 24.48 0.95
CA ILE A 37 13.54 23.05 1.23
C ILE A 37 12.75 22.39 0.07
N ILE A 38 11.63 22.95 -0.32
CA ILE A 38 10.80 22.41 -1.42
C ILE A 38 11.55 22.50 -2.75
N GLY A 39 12.28 23.57 -3.02
CA GLY A 39 13.09 23.73 -4.24
C GLY A 39 14.16 22.64 -4.38
N ILE A 40 14.82 22.25 -3.29
CA ILE A 40 15.80 21.15 -3.26
C ILE A 40 15.11 19.82 -3.57
N LEU A 41 13.96 19.54 -2.94
CA LEU A 41 13.19 18.31 -3.21
C LEU A 41 12.74 18.22 -4.66
N GLU A 42 12.16 19.29 -5.19
CA GLU A 42 11.73 19.31 -6.60
C GLU A 42 12.91 19.15 -7.57
N SER A 43 14.07 19.74 -7.26
CA SER A 43 15.29 19.52 -8.04
C SER A 43 15.72 18.05 -8.03
N PHE A 44 15.64 17.41 -6.86
CA PHE A 44 15.87 15.96 -6.73
C PHE A 44 14.91 15.14 -7.59
N LEU A 45 13.60 15.45 -7.53
CA LEU A 45 12.58 14.75 -8.33
C LEU A 45 12.78 14.92 -9.84
N ARG A 46 13.31 16.05 -10.29
CA ARG A 46 13.61 16.32 -11.72
C ARG A 46 14.81 15.55 -12.24
N THR A 47 15.77 15.26 -11.37
CA THR A 47 17.06 14.66 -11.75
C THR A 47 17.12 13.13 -11.49
N HIS A 48 16.21 12.61 -10.68
CA HIS A 48 16.19 11.19 -10.30
C HIS A 48 14.99 10.44 -10.91
N LYS A 49 15.14 9.13 -11.09
CA LYS A 49 14.05 8.28 -11.57
C LYS A 49 13.05 8.02 -10.45
N THR A 50 12.06 8.88 -10.34
CA THR A 50 10.99 8.84 -9.34
C THR A 50 9.63 8.91 -10.00
N LEU A 51 8.60 8.42 -9.31
CA LEU A 51 7.20 8.48 -9.72
C LEU A 51 6.38 9.06 -8.57
N CYS A 52 5.98 10.32 -8.66
CA CYS A 52 5.13 10.93 -7.66
C CYS A 52 3.73 10.31 -7.68
N TYR A 53 3.19 10.02 -6.50
CA TYR A 53 1.84 9.50 -6.30
C TYR A 53 1.11 10.26 -5.18
N GLY A 54 -0.03 9.75 -4.73
CA GLY A 54 -0.78 10.35 -3.63
C GLY A 54 -1.50 11.65 -3.99
N GLY A 55 -1.75 12.46 -2.96
CA GLY A 55 -2.55 13.68 -3.10
C GLY A 55 -1.91 14.73 -3.98
N THR A 56 -0.62 14.99 -3.78
CA THR A 56 0.14 15.99 -4.55
C THR A 56 0.23 15.61 -6.03
N ALA A 57 0.39 14.33 -6.34
CA ALA A 57 0.38 13.86 -7.72
C ALA A 57 -0.97 14.11 -8.41
N ILE A 58 -2.09 13.72 -7.78
CA ILE A 58 -3.43 13.96 -8.31
C ILE A 58 -3.65 15.46 -8.52
N ASN A 59 -3.32 16.27 -7.53
CA ASN A 59 -3.46 17.74 -7.59
C ASN A 59 -2.68 18.35 -8.76
N ASN A 60 -1.44 17.90 -8.98
CA ASN A 60 -0.55 18.49 -9.96
C ASN A 60 -0.88 18.10 -11.40
N ILE A 61 -1.47 16.92 -11.64
CA ILE A 61 -1.92 16.53 -12.98
C ILE A 61 -3.27 17.14 -13.36
N LEU A 62 -4.07 17.63 -12.40
CA LEU A 62 -5.35 18.30 -12.67
C LEU A 62 -5.12 19.68 -13.28
N PRO A 63 -6.05 20.16 -14.15
CA PRO A 63 -6.07 21.56 -14.58
C PRO A 63 -6.10 22.50 -13.37
N GLU A 64 -5.47 23.66 -13.49
CA GLU A 64 -5.19 24.55 -12.36
C GLU A 64 -6.43 24.92 -11.55
N GLN A 65 -7.55 25.23 -12.22
CA GLN A 65 -8.82 25.60 -11.58
C GLN A 65 -9.49 24.48 -10.78
N TYR A 66 -9.05 23.21 -10.94
CA TYR A 66 -9.60 22.04 -10.23
C TYR A 66 -8.64 21.47 -9.19
N ARG A 67 -7.50 22.15 -8.98
CA ARG A 67 -6.57 21.78 -7.94
C ARG A 67 -7.17 22.04 -6.57
N PHE A 68 -6.97 21.09 -5.66
CA PHE A 68 -7.56 21.12 -4.31
C PHE A 68 -6.55 21.48 -3.22
N TYR A 69 -5.25 21.54 -3.52
CA TYR A 69 -4.22 22.07 -2.63
C TYR A 69 -3.92 23.52 -2.95
N ASN A 70 -3.98 24.35 -1.94
CA ASN A 70 -3.60 25.76 -2.05
C ASN A 70 -2.09 25.92 -1.76
N LYS A 71 -1.33 26.16 -2.81
CA LYS A 71 0.14 26.32 -2.73
C LYS A 71 0.58 27.52 -1.87
N ASP A 72 -0.31 28.47 -1.60
CA ASP A 72 0.01 29.64 -0.82
C ASP A 72 -0.09 29.42 0.70
N ILE A 73 -0.75 28.32 1.11
CA ILE A 73 -1.01 28.02 2.53
C ILE A 73 -0.65 26.59 2.95
N GLU A 74 -0.36 25.68 2.00
CA GLU A 74 -0.04 24.29 2.27
C GLU A 74 1.33 23.90 1.71
N ILE A 75 2.17 23.27 2.54
CA ILE A 75 3.41 22.67 2.08
C ILE A 75 3.04 21.41 1.27
N PRO A 76 3.55 21.26 0.02
CA PRO A 76 3.30 20.06 -0.75
C PRO A 76 3.93 18.83 -0.06
N ASP A 77 3.13 17.80 0.16
CA ASP A 77 3.56 16.48 0.66
C ASP A 77 3.88 15.60 -0.54
N TYR A 78 5.16 15.38 -0.80
CA TYR A 78 5.62 14.59 -1.94
C TYR A 78 5.80 13.13 -1.53
N ASP A 79 4.84 12.31 -1.95
CA ASP A 79 4.95 10.85 -1.95
C ASP A 79 5.51 10.39 -3.29
N PHE A 80 6.57 9.56 -3.32
CA PHE A 80 7.06 9.02 -4.58
C PHE A 80 7.61 7.60 -4.48
N PHE A 81 7.42 6.85 -5.56
CA PHE A 81 7.96 5.51 -5.73
C PHE A 81 9.32 5.53 -6.40
N THR A 82 10.16 4.56 -6.01
CA THR A 82 11.41 4.24 -6.69
C THR A 82 11.87 2.81 -6.29
N PRO A 83 12.59 2.09 -7.15
CA PRO A 83 13.25 0.84 -6.75
C PRO A 83 14.42 1.03 -5.75
N LEU A 84 14.91 2.26 -5.60
CA LEU A 84 16.06 2.65 -4.77
C LEU A 84 15.63 3.51 -3.57
N ALA A 85 14.53 3.13 -2.90
CA ALA A 85 13.89 4.00 -1.91
C ALA A 85 14.79 4.35 -0.71
N MET A 86 15.54 3.37 -0.19
CA MET A 86 16.44 3.59 0.94
C MET A 86 17.65 4.44 0.54
N GLU A 87 18.21 4.16 -0.63
CA GLU A 87 19.34 4.89 -1.19
C GLU A 87 18.95 6.35 -1.46
N TYR A 88 17.81 6.59 -2.08
CA TYR A 88 17.31 7.93 -2.36
C TYR A 88 16.94 8.70 -1.09
N ALA A 89 16.47 8.02 -0.04
CA ALA A 89 16.25 8.66 1.26
C ALA A 89 17.57 9.16 1.88
N ARG A 90 18.63 8.36 1.76
CA ARG A 90 19.99 8.74 2.22
C ARG A 90 20.55 9.89 1.38
N ASP A 91 20.44 9.79 0.06
CA ASP A 91 20.97 10.79 -0.86
C ASP A 91 20.29 12.15 -0.67
N LEU A 92 18.96 12.15 -0.56
CA LEU A 92 18.19 13.36 -0.30
C LEU A 92 18.56 13.97 1.06
N ALA A 93 18.74 13.17 2.11
CA ALA A 93 19.21 13.66 3.40
C ALA A 93 20.62 14.28 3.30
N ASN A 94 21.55 13.68 2.54
CA ASN A 94 22.87 14.24 2.29
C ASN A 94 22.83 15.56 1.53
N ILE A 95 21.94 15.69 0.54
CA ILE A 95 21.76 16.94 -0.22
C ILE A 95 21.31 18.06 0.71
N TYR A 96 20.34 17.82 1.59
CA TYR A 96 19.91 18.82 2.57
C TYR A 96 21.00 19.19 3.56
N TYR A 97 21.75 18.23 4.07
CA TYR A 97 22.86 18.49 4.97
C TYR A 97 23.97 19.35 4.31
N LYS A 98 24.31 19.02 3.07
CA LYS A 98 25.27 19.81 2.27
C LYS A 98 24.75 21.23 1.95
N ALA A 99 23.44 21.43 1.92
CA ALA A 99 22.80 22.72 1.74
C ALA A 99 22.75 23.57 3.03
N GLY A 100 23.32 23.05 4.14
CA GLY A 100 23.45 23.77 5.41
C GLY A 100 22.33 23.51 6.42
N TYR A 101 21.49 22.47 6.22
CA TYR A 101 20.49 22.05 7.21
C TYR A 101 21.12 21.04 8.17
N GLU A 102 21.20 21.38 9.46
CA GLU A 102 21.82 20.49 10.47
C GLU A 102 20.87 19.39 10.97
N GLU A 103 19.57 19.72 11.15
CA GLU A 103 18.57 18.82 11.65
C GLU A 103 17.92 18.03 10.49
N VAL A 104 18.66 17.05 9.97
CA VAL A 104 18.24 16.19 8.85
C VAL A 104 18.26 14.73 9.28
N GLU A 105 17.16 14.05 9.09
CA GLU A 105 17.01 12.62 9.38
C GLU A 105 16.27 11.91 8.24
N ALA A 106 16.77 10.74 7.82
CA ALA A 106 16.01 9.79 7.02
C ALA A 106 15.78 8.51 7.83
N LYS A 107 14.54 8.02 7.87
CA LYS A 107 14.18 6.81 8.63
C LYS A 107 13.06 6.02 7.99
N SER A 108 12.98 4.71 8.31
CA SER A 108 11.87 3.86 7.88
C SER A 108 10.54 4.36 8.45
N GLY A 109 9.52 4.40 7.61
CA GLY A 109 8.14 4.71 7.97
C GLY A 109 7.44 3.58 8.74
N VAL A 110 6.14 3.72 8.95
CA VAL A 110 5.30 2.68 9.57
C VAL A 110 5.17 1.48 8.63
N HIS A 111 4.91 1.74 7.35
CA HIS A 111 4.84 0.70 6.33
C HIS A 111 6.23 0.25 5.90
N THR A 112 6.44 -1.05 5.84
CA THR A 112 7.71 -1.65 5.39
C THR A 112 8.02 -1.20 3.96
N GLY A 113 9.27 -0.76 3.73
CA GLY A 113 9.70 -0.27 2.41
C GLY A 113 9.39 1.20 2.14
N THR A 114 8.75 1.93 3.08
CA THR A 114 8.59 3.38 3.01
C THR A 114 9.60 4.06 3.92
N TYR A 115 10.27 5.08 3.39
CA TYR A 115 11.28 5.88 4.10
C TYR A 115 10.84 7.34 4.11
N LYS A 116 10.96 7.99 5.27
CA LYS A 116 10.61 9.39 5.47
C LYS A 116 11.85 10.24 5.64
N VAL A 117 11.89 11.36 4.96
CA VAL A 117 12.97 12.36 5.11
C VAL A 117 12.42 13.57 5.85
N TYR A 118 13.14 13.96 6.90
CA TYR A 118 12.82 15.13 7.73
C TYR A 118 13.92 16.18 7.60
N VAL A 119 13.52 17.43 7.54
CA VAL A 119 14.41 18.60 7.60
C VAL A 119 13.84 19.59 8.60
N ASN A 120 14.63 19.97 9.61
CA ASN A 120 14.18 20.80 10.71
C ASN A 120 12.88 20.25 11.37
N PHE A 121 12.83 18.93 11.58
CA PHE A 121 11.68 18.17 12.12
C PHE A 121 10.41 18.16 11.25
N ILE A 122 10.43 18.79 10.07
CA ILE A 122 9.32 18.81 9.12
C ILE A 122 9.45 17.57 8.21
N PRO A 123 8.42 16.72 8.08
CA PRO A 123 8.42 15.66 7.08
C PRO A 123 8.34 16.29 5.68
N ILE A 124 9.29 15.96 4.81
CA ILE A 124 9.42 16.58 3.49
C ILE A 124 9.03 15.60 2.38
N ALA A 125 9.34 14.32 2.54
CA ALA A 125 9.07 13.32 1.53
C ALA A 125 8.83 11.95 2.14
N ASP A 126 7.88 11.22 1.55
CA ASP A 126 7.66 9.79 1.76
C ASP A 126 8.14 9.02 0.52
N ILE A 127 9.20 8.23 0.68
CA ILE A 127 9.85 7.49 -0.40
C ILE A 127 9.51 6.02 -0.26
N THR A 128 8.73 5.48 -1.20
CA THR A 128 8.23 4.11 -1.13
C THR A 128 8.90 3.23 -2.17
N TYR A 129 9.38 2.07 -1.74
CA TYR A 129 9.91 1.06 -2.63
C TYR A 129 8.81 0.52 -3.56
N MET A 130 9.16 0.39 -4.84
CA MET A 130 8.35 -0.32 -5.82
C MET A 130 9.24 -1.31 -6.58
N GLU A 131 8.73 -2.52 -6.81
CA GLU A 131 9.43 -3.55 -7.58
C GLU A 131 9.80 -3.02 -8.98
N ASN A 132 11.01 -3.36 -9.45
CA ASN A 132 11.64 -2.72 -10.61
C ASN A 132 10.84 -2.86 -11.91
N ASN A 133 10.27 -4.05 -12.20
CA ASN A 133 9.50 -4.26 -13.42
C ASN A 133 8.19 -3.47 -13.40
N LEU A 134 7.48 -3.49 -12.26
CA LEU A 134 6.26 -2.71 -12.08
C LEU A 134 6.56 -1.20 -12.18
N PHE A 135 7.61 -0.75 -11.51
CA PHE A 135 8.08 0.65 -11.60
C PHE A 135 8.33 1.06 -13.04
N LYS A 136 9.09 0.27 -13.80
CA LYS A 136 9.40 0.54 -15.21
C LYS A 136 8.14 0.64 -16.07
N ASN A 137 7.19 -0.27 -15.88
CA ASN A 137 5.94 -0.28 -16.65
C ASN A 137 5.08 0.96 -16.38
N ILE A 138 5.01 1.40 -15.12
CA ILE A 138 4.27 2.61 -14.74
C ILE A 138 5.03 3.86 -15.20
N TYR A 139 6.37 3.88 -15.05
CA TYR A 139 7.24 5.01 -15.43
C TYR A 139 7.14 5.31 -16.92
N ASN A 140 7.08 4.30 -17.78
CA ASN A 140 6.93 4.47 -19.22
C ASN A 140 5.60 5.11 -19.63
N LYS A 141 4.58 5.05 -18.75
CA LYS A 141 3.25 5.66 -18.95
C LYS A 141 3.04 6.90 -18.07
N SER A 142 4.09 7.40 -17.41
CA SER A 142 3.99 8.55 -16.49
C SER A 142 3.65 9.85 -17.20
N ILE A 143 2.99 10.75 -16.50
CA ILE A 143 2.77 12.12 -16.93
C ILE A 143 3.92 12.98 -16.43
N LYS A 144 4.56 13.71 -17.34
CA LYS A 144 5.69 14.61 -16.99
C LYS A 144 5.24 16.06 -16.97
N ILE A 145 5.33 16.70 -15.81
CA ILE A 145 5.00 18.13 -15.63
C ILE A 145 6.19 18.82 -14.92
N ASN A 146 6.70 19.88 -15.48
CA ASN A 146 7.87 20.61 -14.96
C ASN A 146 9.08 19.68 -14.69
N ALA A 147 9.30 18.71 -15.60
CA ALA A 147 10.32 17.68 -15.52
C ALA A 147 10.18 16.67 -14.34
N ILE A 148 9.11 16.72 -13.58
CA ILE A 148 8.76 15.74 -12.55
C ILE A 148 7.80 14.68 -13.15
N ASN A 149 8.03 13.39 -12.85
CA ASN A 149 7.17 12.30 -13.33
C ASN A 149 6.10 11.96 -12.29
N TYR A 150 4.86 11.93 -12.74
CA TYR A 150 3.69 11.59 -11.94
C TYR A 150 3.09 10.28 -12.42
N CYS A 151 2.61 9.45 -11.49
CA CYS A 151 1.90 8.22 -11.83
C CYS A 151 0.73 8.51 -12.79
N PRO A 152 0.49 7.64 -13.78
CA PRO A 152 -0.62 7.82 -14.72
C PRO A 152 -1.97 7.76 -14.01
N PRO A 153 -3.01 8.42 -14.54
CA PRO A 153 -4.33 8.51 -13.89
C PRO A 153 -4.94 7.16 -13.52
N ASN A 154 -4.75 6.12 -14.35
CA ASN A 154 -5.28 4.80 -14.06
C ASN A 154 -4.59 4.13 -12.87
N PHE A 155 -3.30 4.37 -12.66
CA PHE A 155 -2.60 3.88 -11.48
C PHE A 155 -3.04 4.64 -10.20
N LEU A 156 -3.15 5.97 -10.27
CA LEU A 156 -3.66 6.78 -9.16
C LEU A 156 -5.10 6.37 -8.79
N ARG A 157 -5.94 6.13 -9.80
CA ARG A 157 -7.31 5.64 -9.64
C ARG A 157 -7.34 4.25 -9.00
N MET A 158 -6.45 3.35 -9.42
CA MET A 158 -6.30 2.02 -8.83
C MET A 158 -6.07 2.10 -7.32
N GLY A 159 -5.13 2.92 -6.87
CA GLY A 159 -4.85 3.11 -5.45
C GLY A 159 -6.06 3.63 -4.65
N MET A 160 -6.84 4.55 -5.24
CA MET A 160 -8.05 5.08 -4.61
C MET A 160 -9.18 4.02 -4.53
N TYR A 161 -9.39 3.23 -5.57
CA TYR A 161 -10.35 2.12 -5.51
C TYR A 161 -9.91 1.06 -4.50
N LEU A 162 -8.63 0.76 -4.44
CA LEU A 162 -8.07 -0.16 -3.48
C LEU A 162 -8.33 0.30 -2.02
N GLU A 163 -8.18 1.61 -1.75
CA GLU A 163 -8.47 2.18 -0.43
C GLU A 163 -9.97 2.11 -0.09
N LEU A 164 -10.85 2.46 -1.03
CA LEU A 164 -12.31 2.38 -0.86
C LEU A 164 -12.83 0.93 -0.74
N SER A 165 -12.07 -0.06 -1.19
CA SER A 165 -12.43 -1.48 -1.12
C SER A 165 -12.05 -2.17 0.19
N ARG A 166 -11.41 -1.46 1.14
CA ARG A 166 -10.85 -2.03 2.38
C ARG A 166 -11.55 -1.48 3.63
N PRO A 167 -12.70 -2.04 4.04
CA PRO A 167 -13.47 -1.52 5.18
C PRO A 167 -12.78 -1.71 6.54
N MET A 168 -11.75 -2.55 6.64
CA MET A 168 -10.94 -2.72 7.84
C MET A 168 -9.64 -1.89 7.80
N GLY A 169 -9.45 -1.08 6.75
CA GLY A 169 -8.37 -0.10 6.64
C GLY A 169 -8.75 1.24 7.30
N ASP A 170 -8.05 2.32 6.89
CA ASP A 170 -8.34 3.66 7.39
C ASP A 170 -9.55 4.28 6.67
N VAL A 171 -10.74 3.97 7.17
CA VAL A 171 -12.02 4.46 6.60
C VAL A 171 -12.23 5.96 6.83
N SER A 172 -11.49 6.60 7.75
CA SER A 172 -11.58 8.05 7.98
C SER A 172 -11.21 8.87 6.73
N ARG A 173 -10.43 8.28 5.84
CA ARG A 173 -10.00 8.88 4.57
C ARG A 173 -10.98 8.71 3.41
N TRP A 174 -11.99 7.85 3.52
CA TRP A 174 -12.85 7.49 2.39
C TRP A 174 -13.56 8.68 1.75
N GLU A 175 -14.03 9.64 2.53
CA GLU A 175 -14.65 10.85 1.97
C GLU A 175 -13.66 11.65 1.12
N LYS A 176 -12.45 11.86 1.62
CA LYS A 176 -11.36 12.55 0.92
C LYS A 176 -10.97 11.80 -0.36
N VAL A 177 -10.86 10.48 -0.31
CA VAL A 177 -10.55 9.63 -1.46
C VAL A 177 -11.65 9.66 -2.49
N LEU A 178 -12.93 9.60 -2.06
CA LEU A 178 -14.08 9.68 -2.98
C LEU A 178 -14.13 11.03 -3.72
N LYS A 179 -13.90 12.13 -3.03
CA LYS A 179 -13.83 13.47 -3.66
C LYS A 179 -12.72 13.53 -4.73
N ARG A 180 -11.54 12.99 -4.43
CA ARG A 180 -10.40 12.96 -5.36
C ARG A 180 -10.64 12.07 -6.57
N ILE A 181 -11.25 10.88 -6.38
CA ILE A 181 -11.54 9.99 -7.52
C ILE A 181 -12.61 10.56 -8.44
N ILE A 182 -13.57 11.29 -7.90
CA ILE A 182 -14.56 12.01 -8.71
C ILE A 182 -13.88 13.05 -9.60
N LEU A 183 -12.99 13.89 -9.04
CA LEU A 183 -12.21 14.85 -9.80
C LEU A 183 -11.37 14.18 -10.88
N LEU A 184 -10.65 13.11 -10.52
CA LEU A 184 -9.80 12.37 -11.45
C LEU A 184 -10.62 11.76 -12.59
N ASN A 185 -11.80 11.18 -12.31
CA ASN A 185 -12.68 10.59 -13.33
C ASN A 185 -13.29 11.64 -14.25
N THR A 186 -13.52 12.85 -13.76
CA THR A 186 -14.03 13.97 -14.57
C THR A 186 -13.01 14.45 -15.59
N HIS A 187 -11.74 14.60 -15.17
CA HIS A 187 -10.70 15.17 -16.03
C HIS A 187 -9.90 14.13 -16.81
N PHE A 188 -9.83 12.91 -16.31
CA PHE A 188 -9.19 11.77 -16.95
C PHE A 188 -10.18 10.60 -17.01
N PRO A 189 -11.16 10.60 -17.91
CA PRO A 189 -12.15 9.54 -17.98
C PRO A 189 -11.52 8.16 -18.16
N LEU A 190 -12.05 7.17 -17.47
CA LEU A 190 -11.67 5.77 -17.66
C LEU A 190 -12.27 5.29 -18.98
N ARG A 191 -11.45 5.04 -19.98
CA ARG A 191 -11.88 4.64 -21.32
C ARG A 191 -10.95 3.58 -21.90
N GLY A 192 -11.54 2.58 -22.55
CA GLY A 192 -10.86 1.68 -23.47
C GLY A 192 -11.03 2.13 -24.94
N GLN A 193 -10.36 1.44 -25.84
CA GLN A 193 -10.44 1.71 -27.27
C GLN A 193 -11.33 0.66 -27.93
N SER A 194 -12.28 1.10 -28.78
CA SER A 194 -13.16 0.19 -29.56
C SER A 194 -13.88 -0.87 -28.71
N CYS A 195 -14.38 -0.50 -27.54
CA CYS A 195 -14.94 -1.44 -26.55
C CYS A 195 -16.20 -2.19 -27.02
N LYS A 196 -16.90 -1.72 -28.07
CA LYS A 196 -18.11 -2.38 -28.59
C LYS A 196 -17.85 -3.80 -29.14
N ASN A 197 -16.63 -4.07 -29.58
CA ASN A 197 -16.25 -5.34 -30.20
C ASN A 197 -15.31 -6.17 -29.30
N GLN A 198 -15.18 -5.80 -28.02
CA GLN A 198 -14.31 -6.51 -27.10
C GLN A 198 -15.06 -7.68 -26.44
N ASP A 199 -14.42 -8.84 -26.47
CA ASP A 199 -14.88 -9.99 -25.67
C ASP A 199 -14.53 -9.77 -24.21
N PHE A 200 -15.52 -9.83 -23.33
CA PHE A 200 -15.34 -9.71 -21.88
C PHE A 200 -14.93 -11.03 -21.22
N GLN A 201 -15.02 -12.15 -21.93
CA GLN A 201 -14.59 -13.47 -21.47
C GLN A 201 -13.29 -13.87 -22.15
N ARG A 202 -12.53 -14.76 -21.50
CA ARG A 202 -11.37 -15.39 -22.15
C ARG A 202 -11.82 -16.33 -23.23
N HIS A 203 -10.99 -16.48 -24.25
CA HIS A 203 -11.23 -17.46 -25.30
C HIS A 203 -11.10 -18.89 -24.74
N TYR A 204 -11.98 -19.78 -25.15
CA TYR A 204 -11.99 -21.18 -24.74
C TYR A 204 -12.14 -22.07 -26.00
N GLU A 205 -11.21 -23.00 -26.21
CA GLU A 205 -11.16 -23.87 -27.39
C GLU A 205 -11.86 -25.23 -27.16
N GLY A 206 -12.35 -25.48 -25.94
CA GLY A 206 -12.97 -26.75 -25.56
C GLY A 206 -14.32 -27.06 -26.27
N HIS A 207 -14.69 -28.33 -26.29
CA HIS A 207 -15.95 -28.80 -26.86
C HIS A 207 -17.15 -28.43 -25.96
N ASP A 208 -18.24 -27.99 -26.55
CA ASP A 208 -19.43 -27.42 -25.87
C ASP A 208 -19.99 -28.27 -24.72
N ASN A 209 -20.11 -29.58 -24.89
CA ASN A 209 -20.66 -30.46 -23.85
C ASN A 209 -19.81 -30.60 -22.57
N LYS A 210 -18.49 -30.51 -22.72
CA LYS A 210 -17.56 -30.57 -21.57
C LYS A 210 -17.36 -29.20 -20.91
N GLN A 211 -17.53 -28.16 -21.66
CA GLN A 211 -17.41 -26.78 -21.23
C GLN A 211 -18.43 -26.43 -20.13
N ALA A 212 -19.70 -26.76 -20.37
CA ALA A 212 -20.78 -26.55 -19.40
C ALA A 212 -20.56 -27.34 -18.11
N GLN A 213 -20.04 -28.56 -18.21
CA GLN A 213 -19.73 -29.39 -17.03
C GLN A 213 -18.57 -28.80 -16.23
N ILE A 214 -17.46 -28.42 -16.88
CA ILE A 214 -16.32 -27.75 -16.23
C ILE A 214 -16.77 -26.45 -15.56
N TYR A 215 -17.63 -25.67 -16.23
CA TYR A 215 -18.19 -24.44 -15.67
C TYR A 215 -18.95 -24.69 -14.36
N GLU A 216 -19.89 -25.64 -14.34
CA GLU A 216 -20.68 -25.93 -13.14
C GLU A 216 -19.85 -26.54 -12.00
N ILE A 217 -18.89 -27.43 -12.30
CA ILE A 217 -17.97 -27.99 -11.31
C ILE A 217 -17.15 -26.86 -10.68
N THR A 218 -16.52 -26.01 -11.50
CA THR A 218 -15.66 -24.92 -11.03
C THR A 218 -16.44 -23.91 -10.20
N LYS A 219 -17.62 -23.46 -10.69
CA LYS A 219 -18.49 -22.56 -9.96
C LYS A 219 -18.92 -23.13 -8.62
N THR A 220 -19.41 -24.38 -8.61
CA THR A 220 -19.86 -25.06 -7.38
C THR A 220 -18.72 -25.25 -6.38
N SER A 221 -17.54 -25.64 -6.87
CA SER A 221 -16.33 -25.75 -6.04
C SER A 221 -16.01 -24.44 -5.33
N PHE A 222 -15.96 -23.32 -6.06
CA PHE A 222 -15.62 -22.03 -5.49
C PHE A 222 -16.70 -21.47 -4.54
N VAL A 223 -17.98 -21.74 -4.83
CA VAL A 223 -19.08 -21.38 -3.93
C VAL A 223 -18.97 -22.17 -2.62
N ASN A 224 -18.74 -23.48 -2.69
CA ASN A 224 -18.62 -24.36 -1.51
C ASN A 224 -17.38 -24.01 -0.66
N GLN A 225 -16.29 -23.58 -1.28
CA GLN A 225 -15.10 -23.06 -0.59
C GLN A 225 -15.31 -21.65 -0.02
N GLY A 226 -16.43 -20.99 -0.35
CA GLY A 226 -16.77 -19.65 0.13
C GLY A 226 -15.83 -18.56 -0.43
N LEU A 227 -15.27 -18.74 -1.62
CA LEU A 227 -14.41 -17.80 -2.29
C LEU A 227 -15.19 -16.58 -2.79
N VAL A 228 -14.48 -15.46 -3.05
CA VAL A 228 -15.09 -14.23 -3.56
C VAL A 228 -14.83 -14.12 -5.05
N PHE A 229 -15.90 -14.12 -5.84
CA PHE A 229 -15.82 -13.96 -7.28
C PHE A 229 -15.55 -12.51 -7.67
N PHE A 230 -14.64 -12.32 -8.59
CA PHE A 230 -14.43 -11.07 -9.32
C PHE A 230 -14.21 -11.39 -10.80
N GLY A 231 -13.63 -10.52 -11.60
CA GLY A 231 -13.35 -10.84 -13.01
C GLY A 231 -14.60 -10.93 -13.89
N GLY A 232 -14.51 -11.77 -14.92
CA GLY A 232 -15.54 -11.94 -15.96
C GLY A 232 -16.90 -12.34 -15.38
N PHE A 233 -16.93 -13.37 -14.56
CA PHE A 233 -18.18 -13.85 -13.93
C PHE A 233 -18.89 -12.76 -13.11
N ALA A 234 -18.16 -12.02 -12.29
CA ALA A 234 -18.73 -10.92 -11.51
C ALA A 234 -19.23 -9.78 -12.42
N SER A 235 -18.48 -9.45 -13.46
CA SER A 235 -18.85 -8.40 -14.44
C SER A 235 -20.18 -8.70 -15.13
N VAL A 236 -20.42 -9.98 -15.44
CA VAL A 236 -21.70 -10.47 -15.94
C VAL A 236 -22.84 -10.23 -14.98
N LEU A 237 -22.65 -10.56 -13.70
CA LEU A 237 -23.67 -10.34 -12.69
C LEU A 237 -24.02 -8.87 -12.54
N TYR A 238 -23.03 -7.99 -12.62
CA TYR A 238 -23.22 -6.53 -12.61
C TYR A 238 -23.91 -6.02 -13.88
N SER A 239 -23.74 -6.67 -15.03
CA SER A 239 -24.36 -6.25 -16.27
C SER A 239 -25.88 -6.26 -16.25
N LYS A 240 -26.49 -7.05 -15.36
CA LYS A 240 -27.95 -7.10 -15.13
C LYS A 240 -28.56 -5.75 -14.75
N TYR A 241 -27.75 -4.83 -14.20
CA TYR A 241 -28.16 -3.49 -13.81
C TYR A 241 -28.02 -2.44 -14.93
N MET A 242 -27.64 -2.88 -16.13
CA MET A 242 -27.58 -2.05 -17.31
C MET A 242 -28.85 -2.24 -18.19
N PRO A 243 -29.20 -1.26 -19.02
CA PRO A 243 -30.22 -1.43 -20.02
C PRO A 243 -29.98 -2.67 -20.88
N TYR A 244 -31.03 -3.38 -21.28
CA TYR A 244 -30.94 -4.67 -21.98
C TYR A 244 -29.96 -4.66 -23.16
N LYS A 245 -30.01 -3.61 -23.99
CA LYS A 245 -29.11 -3.44 -25.16
C LYS A 245 -27.62 -3.25 -24.80
N GLU A 246 -27.33 -2.89 -23.56
CA GLU A 246 -25.95 -2.66 -23.06
C GLU A 246 -25.46 -3.81 -22.16
N ARG A 247 -26.26 -4.87 -21.97
CA ARG A 247 -25.86 -6.01 -21.17
C ARG A 247 -24.78 -6.83 -21.89
N ILE A 248 -23.82 -7.33 -21.13
CA ILE A 248 -22.82 -8.26 -21.64
C ILE A 248 -23.55 -9.53 -22.07
N GLN A 249 -23.35 -9.93 -23.31
CA GLN A 249 -23.76 -11.26 -23.78
C GLN A 249 -22.78 -12.29 -23.22
N VAL A 250 -23.33 -13.33 -22.61
CA VAL A 250 -22.55 -14.30 -21.86
C VAL A 250 -22.76 -15.69 -22.42
N SER A 251 -21.66 -16.35 -22.72
CA SER A 251 -21.62 -17.81 -22.79
C SER A 251 -21.24 -18.38 -21.42
N ASN A 252 -21.76 -19.55 -21.05
CA ASN A 252 -21.36 -20.27 -19.84
C ASN A 252 -19.98 -20.93 -20.02
N ILE A 253 -18.97 -20.09 -20.30
CA ILE A 253 -17.58 -20.51 -20.46
C ILE A 253 -16.90 -20.46 -19.11
N PRO A 254 -16.08 -21.46 -18.73
CA PRO A 254 -15.25 -21.41 -17.55
C PRO A 254 -14.24 -20.26 -17.66
N ASP A 255 -14.50 -19.15 -16.96
CA ASP A 255 -13.65 -17.98 -16.89
C ASP A 255 -13.83 -17.32 -15.52
N PHE A 256 -13.23 -17.94 -14.51
CA PHE A 256 -13.41 -17.51 -13.14
C PHE A 256 -12.15 -16.86 -12.60
N ASP A 257 -12.32 -15.69 -12.00
CA ASP A 257 -11.32 -15.05 -11.16
C ASP A 257 -11.89 -14.97 -9.73
N VAL A 258 -11.17 -15.54 -8.76
CA VAL A 258 -11.61 -15.58 -7.37
C VAL A 258 -10.52 -15.20 -6.39
N LEU A 259 -10.92 -14.59 -5.25
CA LEU A 259 -10.04 -14.36 -4.11
C LEU A 259 -10.13 -15.54 -3.14
N SER A 260 -8.95 -15.99 -2.69
CA SER A 260 -8.78 -17.03 -1.66
C SER A 260 -7.75 -16.57 -0.62
N GLU A 261 -7.91 -16.94 0.63
CA GLU A 261 -6.87 -16.77 1.65
C GLU A 261 -5.75 -17.80 1.50
N ASP A 262 -6.09 -18.99 1.00
CA ASP A 262 -5.15 -20.07 0.64
C ASP A 262 -5.40 -20.55 -0.79
N PRO A 263 -4.88 -19.81 -1.80
CA PRO A 263 -5.13 -20.16 -3.20
C PRO A 263 -4.47 -21.47 -3.63
N GLU A 264 -3.43 -21.92 -2.95
CA GLU A 264 -2.79 -23.20 -3.23
C GLU A 264 -3.71 -24.36 -2.88
N THR A 265 -4.25 -24.37 -1.68
CA THR A 265 -5.21 -25.39 -1.25
C THR A 265 -6.49 -25.33 -2.09
N SER A 266 -7.00 -24.13 -2.36
CA SER A 266 -8.19 -23.94 -3.21
C SER A 266 -8.00 -24.52 -4.62
N SER A 267 -6.82 -24.36 -5.19
CA SER A 267 -6.50 -24.90 -6.52
C SER A 267 -6.40 -26.43 -6.52
N LYS A 268 -5.83 -27.01 -5.47
CA LYS A 268 -5.75 -28.48 -5.31
C LYS A 268 -7.14 -29.11 -5.17
N ILE A 269 -8.03 -28.51 -4.36
CA ILE A 269 -9.42 -28.96 -4.21
C ILE A 269 -10.14 -28.97 -5.56
N LEU A 270 -10.05 -27.87 -6.33
CA LEU A 270 -10.67 -27.82 -7.65
C LEU A 270 -10.11 -28.90 -8.60
N LYS A 271 -8.79 -29.07 -8.62
CA LYS A 271 -8.15 -30.11 -9.44
C LYS A 271 -8.63 -31.52 -9.08
N GLU A 272 -8.72 -31.83 -7.80
CA GLU A 272 -9.21 -33.14 -7.32
C GLU A 272 -10.66 -33.39 -7.74
N GLN A 273 -11.52 -32.35 -7.62
CA GLN A 273 -12.92 -32.45 -8.05
C GLN A 273 -13.04 -32.68 -9.57
N LEU A 274 -12.28 -31.91 -10.37
CA LEU A 274 -12.24 -32.08 -11.82
C LEU A 274 -11.74 -33.49 -12.22
N ASN A 275 -10.70 -33.99 -11.55
CA ASN A 275 -10.17 -35.31 -11.79
C ASN A 275 -11.21 -36.42 -11.43
N TYR A 276 -11.94 -36.24 -10.32
CA TYR A 276 -13.02 -37.15 -9.91
C TYR A 276 -14.14 -37.23 -10.95
N GLU A 277 -14.49 -36.10 -11.57
CA GLU A 277 -15.48 -35.99 -12.65
C GLU A 277 -14.94 -36.44 -14.03
N GLY A 278 -13.69 -36.97 -14.06
CA GLY A 278 -13.10 -37.61 -15.26
C GLY A 278 -12.26 -36.69 -16.14
N PHE A 279 -11.97 -35.47 -15.72
CA PHE A 279 -11.05 -34.53 -16.41
C PHE A 279 -9.60 -34.86 -16.02
N LYS A 280 -8.83 -35.53 -16.91
CA LYS A 280 -7.49 -36.06 -16.56
C LYS A 280 -6.35 -35.05 -16.71
N ASN A 281 -6.47 -34.08 -17.61
CA ASN A 281 -5.41 -33.13 -17.94
C ASN A 281 -5.60 -31.80 -17.22
N VAL A 282 -5.66 -31.83 -15.89
CA VAL A 282 -5.80 -30.64 -15.06
C VAL A 282 -4.44 -30.24 -14.51
N THR A 283 -3.97 -29.04 -14.87
CA THR A 283 -2.70 -28.49 -14.37
C THR A 283 -2.91 -27.24 -13.53
N ILE A 284 -2.05 -27.05 -12.55
CA ILE A 284 -2.01 -25.87 -11.67
C ILE A 284 -0.69 -25.16 -11.91
N ASN A 285 -0.76 -23.93 -12.37
CA ASN A 285 0.41 -23.11 -12.64
C ASN A 285 0.52 -21.97 -11.63
N LYS A 286 1.56 -21.99 -10.80
CA LYS A 286 1.84 -20.91 -9.87
C LYS A 286 2.40 -19.71 -10.61
N LYS A 287 1.77 -18.54 -10.46
CA LYS A 287 2.20 -17.27 -11.06
C LYS A 287 2.85 -16.38 -10.02
N GLN A 288 3.87 -15.63 -10.44
CA GLN A 288 4.62 -14.73 -9.58
C GLN A 288 3.79 -13.49 -9.19
N PRO A 289 4.05 -12.90 -8.03
CA PRO A 289 3.43 -11.64 -7.60
C PRO A 289 3.61 -10.50 -8.62
N ILE A 290 2.80 -9.45 -8.48
CA ILE A 290 2.90 -8.19 -9.23
C ILE A 290 3.16 -7.08 -8.19
N GLY A 291 4.42 -6.83 -7.91
CA GLY A 291 4.83 -5.92 -6.84
C GLY A 291 4.14 -6.27 -5.51
N GLU A 292 3.74 -5.25 -4.77
CA GLU A 292 3.03 -5.36 -3.50
C GLU A 292 1.49 -5.42 -3.67
N TYR A 293 0.99 -5.32 -4.91
CA TYR A 293 -0.44 -5.16 -5.19
C TYR A 293 -1.17 -6.47 -5.41
N VAL A 294 -0.52 -7.45 -6.05
CA VAL A 294 -1.09 -8.78 -6.31
C VAL A 294 -0.09 -9.83 -5.85
N ASP A 295 -0.49 -10.63 -4.87
CA ASP A 295 0.34 -11.72 -4.35
C ASP A 295 0.37 -12.91 -5.32
N VAL A 296 1.05 -13.97 -4.93
CA VAL A 296 1.08 -15.24 -5.66
C VAL A 296 -0.35 -15.67 -6.01
N HIS A 297 -0.56 -16.10 -7.25
CA HIS A 297 -1.84 -16.59 -7.71
C HIS A 297 -1.66 -17.86 -8.55
N TYR A 298 -2.74 -18.57 -8.76
CA TYR A 298 -2.71 -19.88 -9.40
C TYR A 298 -3.67 -19.90 -10.58
N GLU A 299 -3.13 -20.31 -11.71
CA GLU A 299 -3.86 -20.54 -12.94
C GLU A 299 -4.25 -22.02 -13.01
N ILE A 300 -5.51 -22.30 -13.28
CA ILE A 300 -6.02 -23.66 -13.45
C ILE A 300 -6.30 -23.87 -14.93
N VAL A 301 -5.68 -24.90 -15.50
CA VAL A 301 -5.78 -25.23 -16.91
C VAL A 301 -6.34 -26.64 -17.07
N VAL A 302 -7.34 -26.80 -17.91
CA VAL A 302 -7.89 -28.10 -18.33
C VAL A 302 -7.55 -28.28 -19.81
N ASN A 303 -6.80 -29.33 -20.14
CA ASN A 303 -6.18 -29.51 -21.44
C ASN A 303 -5.28 -28.35 -21.84
N LYS A 304 -5.77 -27.39 -22.64
CA LYS A 304 -5.06 -26.16 -23.04
C LYS A 304 -5.75 -24.88 -22.56
N ASP A 305 -6.98 -25.00 -22.06
CA ASP A 305 -7.81 -23.87 -21.71
C ASP A 305 -7.63 -23.46 -20.25
N VAL A 306 -7.40 -22.17 -20.03
CA VAL A 306 -7.38 -21.57 -18.70
C VAL A 306 -8.81 -21.38 -18.23
N ILE A 307 -9.20 -22.12 -17.19
CA ILE A 307 -10.57 -22.12 -16.67
C ILE A 307 -10.76 -21.20 -15.48
N ALA A 308 -9.69 -20.93 -14.72
CA ALA A 308 -9.75 -20.06 -13.55
C ALA A 308 -8.40 -19.48 -13.16
N PHE A 309 -8.44 -18.31 -12.51
CA PHE A 309 -7.35 -17.79 -11.70
C PHE A 309 -7.80 -17.65 -10.23
N ILE A 310 -6.98 -18.12 -9.31
CA ILE A 310 -7.21 -18.04 -7.87
C ILE A 310 -6.15 -17.13 -7.27
N TYR A 311 -6.55 -15.94 -6.80
CA TYR A 311 -5.67 -14.92 -6.27
C TYR A 311 -5.66 -14.94 -4.75
N LYS A 312 -4.48 -14.78 -4.16
CA LYS A 312 -4.38 -14.57 -2.72
C LYS A 312 -4.89 -13.18 -2.35
N SER A 313 -5.77 -13.12 -1.37
CA SER A 313 -6.25 -11.85 -0.84
C SER A 313 -5.14 -11.17 -0.03
N THR A 314 -4.68 -10.00 -0.46
CA THR A 314 -3.63 -9.22 0.21
C THR A 314 -4.14 -8.32 1.33
N ALA A 315 -5.47 -8.12 1.39
CA ALA A 315 -6.15 -7.30 2.38
C ALA A 315 -7.59 -7.79 2.58
N CYS A 316 -8.35 -7.19 3.49
CA CYS A 316 -9.78 -7.46 3.62
C CYS A 316 -10.55 -6.68 2.53
N HIS A 317 -10.72 -7.29 1.36
CA HIS A 317 -11.42 -6.70 0.21
C HIS A 317 -12.94 -6.86 0.35
N ASN A 318 -13.68 -5.80 0.13
CA ASN A 318 -15.12 -5.81 0.31
C ASN A 318 -15.86 -6.58 -0.80
N TYR A 319 -16.95 -7.22 -0.39
CA TYR A 319 -17.82 -8.00 -1.27
C TYR A 319 -19.28 -7.85 -0.87
N ASN A 320 -20.18 -8.28 -1.74
CA ASN A 320 -21.61 -8.43 -1.49
C ASN A 320 -22.03 -9.90 -1.64
N ILE A 321 -23.15 -10.27 -1.04
CA ILE A 321 -23.73 -11.61 -1.16
C ILE A 321 -24.99 -11.53 -1.99
N ILE A 322 -25.12 -12.43 -2.96
CA ILE A 322 -26.36 -12.64 -3.73
C ILE A 322 -26.79 -14.09 -3.61
N ALA A 323 -28.08 -14.34 -3.76
CA ALA A 323 -28.64 -15.69 -3.88
C ALA A 323 -28.94 -15.99 -5.36
N ILE A 324 -28.38 -17.07 -5.89
CA ILE A 324 -28.66 -17.59 -7.23
C ILE A 324 -29.04 -19.06 -7.05
N ASN A 325 -30.23 -19.46 -7.47
CA ASN A 325 -30.73 -20.83 -7.32
C ASN A 325 -30.58 -21.40 -5.89
N GLY A 326 -30.87 -20.56 -4.88
CA GLY A 326 -30.75 -20.94 -3.46
C GLY A 326 -29.33 -20.90 -2.88
N GLN A 327 -28.29 -20.78 -3.70
CA GLN A 327 -26.90 -20.71 -3.26
C GLN A 327 -26.47 -19.26 -2.98
N LYS A 328 -25.76 -19.03 -1.87
CA LYS A 328 -25.18 -17.74 -1.52
C LYS A 328 -23.82 -17.58 -2.18
N ILE A 329 -23.69 -16.61 -3.07
CA ILE A 329 -22.45 -16.33 -3.81
C ILE A 329 -21.87 -15.00 -3.31
N LYS A 330 -20.59 -15.00 -2.98
CA LYS A 330 -19.84 -13.78 -2.62
C LYS A 330 -19.26 -13.16 -3.89
N VAL A 331 -19.58 -11.91 -4.14
CA VAL A 331 -19.13 -11.17 -5.33
C VAL A 331 -18.44 -9.89 -4.88
N ALA A 332 -17.22 -9.67 -5.33
CA ALA A 332 -16.46 -8.46 -5.04
C ALA A 332 -17.24 -7.20 -5.46
N THR A 333 -17.09 -6.11 -4.71
CA THR A 333 -17.67 -4.83 -5.15
C THR A 333 -16.97 -4.33 -6.40
N ILE A 334 -17.60 -3.40 -7.12
CA ILE A 334 -16.99 -2.79 -8.31
C ILE A 334 -15.67 -2.10 -7.95
N ASP A 335 -15.57 -1.44 -6.79
CA ASP A 335 -14.31 -0.82 -6.35
C ASP A 335 -13.19 -1.86 -6.19
N THR A 336 -13.47 -3.02 -5.60
CA THR A 336 -12.52 -4.14 -5.54
C THR A 336 -12.11 -4.61 -6.94
N ILE A 337 -13.07 -4.86 -7.83
CA ILE A 337 -12.78 -5.36 -9.19
C ILE A 337 -11.93 -4.33 -9.96
N LEU A 338 -12.28 -3.06 -9.90
CA LEU A 338 -11.55 -1.98 -10.57
C LEU A 338 -10.12 -1.86 -10.04
N SER A 339 -9.88 -2.06 -8.74
CA SER A 339 -8.52 -2.04 -8.19
C SER A 339 -7.64 -3.14 -8.80
N PHE A 340 -8.18 -4.34 -9.01
CA PHE A 340 -7.46 -5.44 -9.66
C PHE A 340 -7.26 -5.21 -11.17
N TYR A 341 -8.30 -4.83 -11.91
CA TYR A 341 -8.16 -4.61 -13.34
C TYR A 341 -7.17 -3.50 -13.68
N LEU A 342 -7.19 -2.42 -12.90
CA LEU A 342 -6.29 -1.29 -13.15
C LEU A 342 -4.84 -1.58 -12.78
N ILE A 343 -4.55 -2.48 -11.85
CA ILE A 343 -3.15 -2.90 -11.61
C ILE A 343 -2.69 -3.91 -12.67
N PHE A 344 -3.57 -4.77 -13.17
CA PHE A 344 -3.23 -5.75 -14.20
C PHE A 344 -2.73 -5.11 -15.50
N ILE A 345 -3.18 -3.90 -15.87
CA ILE A 345 -2.68 -3.17 -17.06
C ILE A 345 -1.19 -2.78 -16.97
N TYR A 346 -0.61 -2.83 -15.76
CA TYR A 346 0.82 -2.56 -15.53
C TYR A 346 1.64 -3.83 -15.28
N ALA A 347 0.99 -5.00 -15.23
CA ALA A 347 1.66 -6.26 -14.90
C ALA A 347 2.54 -6.80 -16.03
N ASN A 348 2.29 -6.37 -17.27
CA ASN A 348 2.96 -6.86 -18.49
C ASN A 348 2.97 -8.41 -18.55
N ARG A 349 1.78 -9.01 -18.45
CA ARG A 349 1.59 -10.47 -18.57
C ARG A 349 0.83 -10.79 -19.85
N PRO A 350 1.16 -11.89 -20.56
CA PRO A 350 0.51 -12.23 -21.84
C PRO A 350 -1.00 -12.41 -21.77
N TYR A 351 -1.51 -12.83 -20.60
CA TYR A 351 -2.94 -13.07 -20.36
C TYR A 351 -3.71 -11.81 -19.90
N TYR A 352 -3.04 -10.65 -19.75
CA TYR A 352 -3.65 -9.38 -19.42
C TYR A 352 -3.60 -8.44 -20.62
N ASP A 353 -4.61 -8.48 -21.47
CA ASP A 353 -4.78 -7.51 -22.54
C ASP A 353 -5.23 -6.17 -21.95
N GLU A 354 -4.42 -5.13 -22.15
CA GLU A 354 -4.64 -3.80 -21.57
C GLU A 354 -5.96 -3.19 -22.03
N ASN A 355 -6.26 -3.29 -23.33
CA ASN A 355 -7.46 -2.66 -23.87
C ASN A 355 -8.74 -3.39 -23.40
N ARG A 356 -8.72 -4.72 -23.37
CA ARG A 356 -9.81 -5.52 -22.83
C ARG A 356 -10.08 -5.17 -21.37
N LEU A 357 -9.06 -5.08 -20.54
CA LEU A 357 -9.18 -4.71 -19.13
C LEU A 357 -9.73 -3.30 -18.94
N LEU A 358 -9.29 -2.34 -19.78
CA LEU A 358 -9.81 -0.97 -19.75
C LEU A 358 -11.27 -0.92 -20.18
N CYS A 359 -11.67 -1.70 -21.19
CA CYS A 359 -13.07 -1.75 -21.64
C CYS A 359 -13.98 -2.36 -20.56
N ILE A 360 -13.54 -3.44 -19.90
CA ILE A 360 -14.33 -4.02 -18.78
C ILE A 360 -14.37 -3.03 -17.61
N ALA A 361 -13.27 -2.36 -17.29
CA ALA A 361 -13.23 -1.36 -16.22
C ALA A 361 -14.14 -0.15 -16.52
N GLU A 362 -14.13 0.37 -17.76
CA GLU A 362 -15.05 1.41 -18.21
C GLU A 362 -16.51 0.98 -18.05
N TYR A 363 -16.82 -0.24 -18.47
CA TYR A 363 -18.16 -0.80 -18.36
C TYR A 363 -18.64 -0.88 -16.90
N LEU A 364 -17.83 -1.45 -16.01
CA LEU A 364 -18.16 -1.55 -14.59
C LEU A 364 -18.28 -0.18 -13.93
N PHE A 365 -17.42 0.75 -14.29
CA PHE A 365 -17.52 2.13 -13.82
C PHE A 365 -18.85 2.77 -14.28
N LYS A 366 -19.31 2.52 -15.52
CA LYS A 366 -20.60 2.97 -16.02
C LYS A 366 -21.77 2.35 -15.23
N VAL A 367 -21.69 1.05 -14.90
CA VAL A 367 -22.68 0.39 -14.02
C VAL A 367 -22.75 1.11 -12.67
N GLN A 368 -21.61 1.37 -12.06
CA GLN A 368 -21.53 2.08 -10.77
C GLN A 368 -22.08 3.50 -10.85
N LEU A 369 -21.77 4.23 -11.91
CA LEU A 369 -22.20 5.62 -12.09
C LEU A 369 -23.72 5.72 -12.27
N ASN A 370 -24.31 4.85 -13.09
CA ASN A 370 -25.76 4.82 -13.34
C ASN A 370 -26.57 4.43 -12.10
N ASN A 371 -25.97 3.68 -11.18
CA ASN A 371 -26.62 3.13 -10.00
C ASN A 371 -26.04 3.64 -8.67
N ARG A 372 -25.29 4.75 -8.68
CA ARG A 372 -24.47 5.21 -7.53
C ARG A 372 -25.25 5.49 -6.24
N LEU A 373 -26.52 5.78 -6.30
CA LEU A 373 -27.39 6.02 -5.13
C LEU A 373 -28.07 4.75 -4.64
N GLN A 374 -27.98 3.64 -5.38
CA GLN A 374 -28.55 2.37 -4.97
C GLN A 374 -27.55 1.65 -4.07
N GLN A 375 -28.01 1.33 -2.84
CA GLN A 375 -27.16 0.65 -1.84
C GLN A 375 -27.75 -0.71 -1.42
N LYS A 376 -28.27 -1.48 -2.40
CA LYS A 376 -28.90 -2.79 -2.18
C LYS A 376 -28.23 -3.88 -3.05
N GLY A 377 -28.14 -5.10 -2.51
CA GLY A 377 -27.59 -6.25 -3.23
C GLY A 377 -26.16 -5.97 -3.75
N LEU A 378 -25.88 -6.31 -5.00
CA LEU A 378 -24.57 -6.07 -5.62
C LEU A 378 -24.21 -4.57 -5.76
N LEU A 379 -25.22 -3.69 -5.84
CA LEU A 379 -25.00 -2.26 -5.99
C LEU A 379 -24.59 -1.55 -4.70
N ARG A 380 -24.50 -2.26 -3.56
CA ARG A 380 -23.93 -1.72 -2.32
C ARG A 380 -22.43 -1.51 -2.49
N ARG A 381 -22.06 -0.26 -2.74
CA ARG A 381 -20.66 0.12 -2.99
C ARG A 381 -19.79 0.01 -1.76
N PHE A 382 -20.22 0.60 -0.63
CA PHE A 382 -19.46 0.67 0.61
C PHE A 382 -19.87 -0.49 1.54
N SER A 383 -19.69 -1.73 1.06
CA SER A 383 -19.94 -2.92 1.86
C SER A 383 -18.91 -3.03 2.99
N VAL A 384 -19.41 -3.34 4.19
CA VAL A 384 -18.54 -3.64 5.35
C VAL A 384 -18.16 -5.11 5.43
N LEU A 385 -18.79 -5.96 4.58
CA LEU A 385 -18.38 -7.36 4.45
C LEU A 385 -17.09 -7.39 3.64
N CYS A 386 -16.05 -8.01 4.18
CA CYS A 386 -14.80 -8.15 3.46
C CYS A 386 -14.17 -9.54 3.62
N TYR A 387 -13.30 -9.89 2.69
CA TYR A 387 -12.65 -11.19 2.58
C TYR A 387 -11.12 -11.01 2.55
N GLY A 388 -10.44 -11.80 3.34
CA GLY A 388 -9.01 -11.70 3.56
C GLY A 388 -8.65 -10.96 4.86
N LYS A 389 -7.38 -10.93 5.17
CA LYS A 389 -6.86 -10.34 6.41
C LYS A 389 -6.29 -8.95 6.14
N GLN A 390 -6.84 -7.92 6.80
CA GLN A 390 -6.23 -6.58 6.82
C GLN A 390 -5.21 -6.51 7.93
N GLN A 391 -3.99 -6.11 7.59
CA GLN A 391 -2.96 -5.82 8.58
C GLN A 391 -3.29 -4.50 9.31
N THR A 392 -3.37 -4.55 10.63
CA THR A 392 -3.60 -3.38 11.49
C THR A 392 -2.28 -2.71 11.87
N LEU A 393 -2.35 -1.51 12.43
CA LEU A 393 -1.15 -0.83 12.97
C LEU A 393 -0.53 -1.62 14.14
N GLU A 394 -1.34 -2.32 14.92
CA GLU A 394 -0.91 -3.20 15.99
C GLU A 394 -0.17 -4.42 15.43
N ASP A 395 -0.70 -5.06 14.40
CA ASP A 395 -0.04 -6.18 13.70
C ASP A 395 1.34 -5.74 13.15
N MET A 396 1.41 -4.57 12.53
CA MET A 396 2.67 -4.01 12.00
C MET A 396 3.70 -3.76 13.11
N LYS A 397 3.26 -3.24 14.27
CA LYS A 397 4.13 -3.02 15.43
C LYS A 397 4.60 -4.35 16.03
N GLU A 398 3.71 -5.34 16.14
CA GLU A 398 4.04 -6.67 16.62
C GLU A 398 5.05 -7.36 15.69
N GLU A 399 4.86 -7.29 14.38
CA GLU A 399 5.80 -7.82 13.39
C GLU A 399 7.18 -7.17 13.51
N LYS A 400 7.24 -5.84 13.61
CA LYS A 400 8.50 -5.11 13.86
C LYS A 400 9.16 -5.56 15.17
N SER A 401 8.37 -5.75 16.24
CA SER A 401 8.90 -6.25 17.51
C SER A 401 9.48 -7.66 17.39
N LYS A 402 8.84 -8.55 16.62
CA LYS A 402 9.35 -9.90 16.31
C LYS A 402 10.68 -9.83 15.55
N ILE A 403 10.74 -9.01 14.48
CA ILE A 403 11.99 -8.80 13.72
C ILE A 403 13.11 -8.26 14.63
N TYR A 404 12.80 -7.26 15.47
CA TYR A 404 13.78 -6.71 16.41
C TYR A 404 14.30 -7.78 17.39
N SER A 405 13.44 -8.67 17.89
CA SER A 405 13.82 -9.77 18.75
C SER A 405 14.76 -10.76 18.05
N LEU A 406 14.52 -11.05 16.76
CA LEU A 406 15.40 -11.91 15.95
C LEU A 406 16.79 -11.26 15.75
N VAL A 407 16.83 -9.94 15.57
CA VAL A 407 18.10 -9.19 15.50
C VAL A 407 18.83 -9.19 16.84
N LYS A 408 18.11 -8.98 17.95
CA LYS A 408 18.69 -9.02 19.30
C LYS A 408 19.30 -10.37 19.63
N ASN A 409 18.71 -11.45 19.13
CA ASN A 409 19.20 -12.82 19.30
C ASN A 409 20.26 -13.23 18.25
N ASN A 410 20.75 -12.30 17.42
CA ASN A 410 21.74 -12.52 16.35
C ASN A 410 21.29 -13.53 15.27
N ILE A 411 19.99 -13.75 15.11
CA ILE A 411 19.42 -14.61 14.05
C ILE A 411 19.38 -13.83 12.73
N ILE A 412 19.14 -12.52 12.79
CA ILE A 412 19.11 -11.61 11.63
C ILE A 412 20.17 -10.53 11.83
N SER A 413 21.00 -10.29 10.79
CA SER A 413 21.99 -9.21 10.80
C SER A 413 21.31 -7.84 10.71
N ARG A 414 21.90 -6.83 11.34
CA ARG A 414 21.51 -5.41 11.19
C ARG A 414 21.75 -4.87 9.78
N ASP A 415 22.60 -5.50 8.98
CA ASP A 415 22.86 -5.13 7.59
C ASP A 415 21.89 -5.81 6.63
N SER A 416 21.01 -6.69 7.13
CA SER A 416 20.05 -7.39 6.29
C SER A 416 19.00 -6.42 5.68
N LYS A 417 18.51 -6.76 4.47
CA LYS A 417 17.44 -6.03 3.83
C LYS A 417 16.20 -5.95 4.72
N LEU A 418 15.88 -7.03 5.44
CA LEU A 418 14.73 -7.09 6.35
C LEU A 418 14.86 -6.11 7.52
N TYR A 419 16.06 -6.00 8.12
CA TYR A 419 16.30 -5.00 9.17
C TYR A 419 16.19 -3.58 8.62
N ASN A 420 16.88 -3.29 7.54
CA ASN A 420 16.93 -1.96 6.95
C ASN A 420 15.55 -1.47 6.46
N SER A 421 14.71 -2.35 5.92
CA SER A 421 13.35 -1.96 5.52
C SER A 421 12.44 -1.58 6.70
N ASN A 422 12.76 -2.02 7.93
CA ASN A 422 11.95 -1.77 9.13
C ASN A 422 12.57 -0.77 10.11
N PHE A 423 13.91 -0.68 10.18
CA PHE A 423 14.62 0.06 11.22
C PHE A 423 15.71 0.98 10.68
N PHE A 424 15.72 1.25 9.38
CA PHE A 424 16.65 2.21 8.80
C PHE A 424 16.53 3.56 9.49
N ARG A 425 17.68 4.11 9.89
CA ARG A 425 17.84 5.46 10.40
C ARG A 425 19.17 6.01 9.92
N TYR A 426 19.14 7.20 9.36
CA TYR A 426 20.32 7.87 8.81
C TYR A 426 20.30 9.34 9.17
N ILE A 427 21.35 9.81 9.82
CA ILE A 427 21.59 11.20 10.17
C ILE A 427 22.94 11.58 9.58
N PRO A 428 23.00 12.45 8.56
CA PRO A 428 24.24 12.82 7.88
C PRO A 428 25.32 13.35 8.82
N LYS A 429 24.95 14.18 9.80
CA LYS A 429 25.84 14.75 10.83
C LYS A 429 26.58 13.67 11.60
N GLU A 430 25.86 12.67 12.15
CA GLU A 430 26.45 11.58 12.93
C GLU A 430 27.46 10.75 12.12
N VAL A 431 27.18 10.51 10.82
CA VAL A 431 28.03 9.72 9.94
C VAL A 431 29.31 10.47 9.56
N LEU A 432 29.21 11.77 9.30
CA LEU A 432 30.35 12.59 8.93
C LEU A 432 31.26 12.85 10.13
N ASP A 433 30.72 13.15 11.31
CA ASP A 433 31.51 13.31 12.55
C ASP A 433 32.26 12.02 12.90
N ALA A 434 31.61 10.86 12.76
CA ALA A 434 32.27 9.57 12.97
C ALA A 434 33.38 9.28 11.94
N SER A 435 33.25 9.76 10.71
CA SER A 435 34.29 9.63 9.68
C SER A 435 35.48 10.59 9.91
N PHE A 436 35.22 11.82 10.35
CA PHE A 436 36.26 12.78 10.75
C PHE A 436 37.08 12.26 11.96
N ASN A 437 36.39 11.78 12.98
CA ASN A 437 37.06 11.20 14.17
C ASN A 437 37.92 9.99 13.80
N LYS A 438 37.50 9.12 12.87
CA LYS A 438 38.34 8.01 12.36
C LYS A 438 39.55 8.50 11.59
N ILE A 439 39.43 9.58 10.83
CA ILE A 439 40.57 10.17 10.07
C ILE A 439 41.56 10.84 11.03
N GLU A 440 41.11 11.53 12.06
CA GLU A 440 42.00 12.12 13.09
C GLU A 440 42.70 11.04 13.91
N PHE A 441 42.03 9.98 14.35
CA PHE A 441 42.62 8.84 15.00
C PHE A 441 43.65 8.15 14.10
N SER A 442 43.42 8.01 12.82
CA SER A 442 44.39 7.43 11.88
C SER A 442 45.57 8.35 11.59
N ARG A 443 45.38 9.66 11.65
CA ARG A 443 46.49 10.67 11.54
C ARG A 443 47.31 10.75 12.82
N SER A 444 46.67 10.73 14.00
CA SER A 444 47.39 10.72 15.29
C SER A 444 48.18 9.43 15.50
N SER A 445 47.64 8.28 15.08
CA SER A 445 48.36 7.00 15.15
C SER A 445 49.53 6.90 14.16
N ARG A 446 49.55 7.64 13.06
CA ARG A 446 50.71 7.78 12.16
C ARG A 446 51.78 8.72 12.70
N HIS A 447 51.42 9.76 13.46
CA HIS A 447 52.41 10.65 14.11
C HIS A 447 53.07 10.03 15.36
N THR A 448 52.41 9.12 16.05
CA THR A 448 53.01 8.40 17.21
C THR A 448 53.94 7.27 16.78
N LYS A 449 53.84 6.72 15.57
CA LYS A 449 54.77 5.69 15.07
C LYS A 449 56.12 6.21 14.55
N VAL A 450 56.31 7.52 14.39
CA VAL A 450 57.54 8.12 13.89
C VAL A 450 58.50 8.56 15.03
N LYS A 451 58.07 8.53 16.31
CA LYS A 451 58.89 8.96 17.48
C LYS A 451 59.33 7.86 18.48
N SER A 452 59.14 6.59 18.17
CA SER A 452 59.52 5.49 19.12
C SER A 452 60.60 4.54 18.62
N ASN A 453 61.63 5.09 17.93
CA ASN A 453 62.88 4.37 17.72
C ASN A 453 64.06 5.19 18.28
N LYS A 454 64.22 5.17 19.59
CA LYS A 454 65.50 5.28 20.34
C LYS A 454 65.17 5.47 21.82
N LEU A 455 65.45 4.48 22.63
CA LEU A 455 66.14 4.51 23.92
C LEU A 455 65.82 3.28 24.77
N THR A 456 66.82 2.44 24.81
CA THR A 456 67.38 1.71 25.96
C THR A 456 66.51 0.93 26.94
N LYS A 457 66.94 -0.35 27.04
CA LYS A 457 66.65 -1.35 28.07
C LYS A 457 66.93 -0.79 29.49
N VAL A 458 65.95 -0.88 30.39
CA VAL A 458 66.18 -0.95 31.83
C VAL A 458 65.27 -2.00 32.45
N LYS A 459 65.90 -2.76 33.38
CA LYS A 459 65.48 -4.01 34.00
C LYS A 459 64.21 -3.90 34.85
N SER A 460 63.43 -4.97 34.79
CA SER A 460 62.27 -5.26 35.65
C SER A 460 62.64 -5.48 37.12
N LYS A 461 61.95 -4.83 38.06
CA LYS A 461 61.84 -5.28 39.46
C LYS A 461 60.39 -5.61 39.79
N LYS A 462 60.25 -6.84 40.33
CA LYS A 462 58.97 -7.40 40.84
C LYS A 462 58.47 -6.60 42.05
N ARG A 463 57.15 -6.43 42.16
CA ARG A 463 56.48 -6.06 43.42
C ARG A 463 55.17 -6.88 43.61
N PRO A 464 54.75 -7.08 44.88
CA PRO A 464 54.08 -8.28 45.32
C PRO A 464 52.54 -8.15 45.40
N LYS A 465 51.88 -9.31 45.49
CA LYS A 465 50.47 -9.55 45.66
C LYS A 465 49.88 -8.90 46.93
N ALA A 466 48.75 -8.14 46.80
CA ALA A 466 47.92 -7.78 47.93
C ALA A 466 46.68 -8.65 47.98
N LYS A 467 46.32 -9.07 49.19
CA LYS A 467 45.25 -10.03 49.52
C LYS A 467 43.82 -9.47 49.34
N SER A 468 42.93 -10.34 48.90
CA SER A 468 41.49 -10.14 48.87
C SER A 468 40.87 -10.14 50.26
N ASN A 469 40.03 -9.15 50.59
CA ASN A 469 39.17 -9.21 51.75
C ASN A 469 37.72 -9.51 51.34
N LYS A 470 37.21 -10.62 51.86
CA LYS A 470 35.79 -11.02 51.83
C LYS A 470 34.95 -9.98 52.56
N ARG A 471 33.82 -9.58 51.93
CA ARG A 471 32.71 -8.92 52.64
C ARG A 471 31.40 -9.64 52.40
N THR A 472 30.85 -9.99 53.51
CA THR A 472 29.64 -10.63 53.95
C THR A 472 28.34 -10.23 53.24
N LYS A 473 27.49 -11.28 53.06
CA LYS A 473 26.09 -11.24 52.61
C LYS A 473 25.20 -10.45 53.58
N ALA A 474 24.43 -9.50 53.07
CA ALA A 474 23.29 -8.94 53.76
C ALA A 474 21.97 -9.51 53.18
N LYS A 475 21.13 -10.06 54.05
CA LYS A 475 19.82 -10.64 53.77
C LYS A 475 18.82 -9.51 53.43
N SER A 476 18.16 -9.56 52.26
CA SER A 476 17.02 -8.69 51.97
C SER A 476 15.71 -9.33 52.43
N LYS A 477 14.93 -8.56 53.21
CA LYS A 477 13.60 -8.92 53.73
C LYS A 477 12.56 -8.88 52.62
N LYS A 478 11.71 -9.91 52.57
CA LYS A 478 10.50 -9.98 51.77
C LYS A 478 9.51 -8.91 52.16
N ARG A 479 8.94 -8.16 51.18
CA ARG A 479 7.74 -7.33 51.35
C ARG A 479 6.49 -8.09 50.85
N PRO A 480 5.32 -7.86 51.49
CA PRO A 480 4.12 -8.65 51.26
C PRO A 480 3.35 -8.22 50.01
N LYS A 481 2.66 -9.19 49.41
CA LYS A 481 1.77 -9.03 48.24
C LYS A 481 0.55 -8.20 48.61
N ALA A 482 0.31 -7.09 47.91
CA ALA A 482 -0.96 -6.37 47.93
C ALA A 482 -1.96 -7.02 46.99
N LYS A 483 -3.14 -7.36 47.50
CA LYS A 483 -4.29 -7.88 46.73
C LYS A 483 -4.90 -6.75 45.90
N SER A 484 -4.91 -6.89 44.55
CA SER A 484 -5.62 -6.00 43.67
C SER A 484 -7.12 -6.35 43.65
N LYS A 485 -7.97 -5.43 44.12
CA LYS A 485 -9.42 -5.47 43.96
C LYS A 485 -9.76 -5.14 42.50
N LYS A 486 -10.37 -6.10 41.78
CA LYS A 486 -11.02 -5.88 40.49
C LYS A 486 -12.17 -4.88 40.67
N ARG A 487 -12.04 -3.66 40.13
CA ARG A 487 -13.17 -2.74 39.90
C ARG A 487 -13.74 -3.05 38.52
N LYS A 488 -14.97 -3.58 38.49
CA LYS A 488 -15.82 -3.64 37.29
C LYS A 488 -16.21 -2.22 36.92
N LEU A 489 -15.70 -1.70 35.78
CA LEU A 489 -16.24 -0.50 35.14
C LEU A 489 -17.45 -0.91 34.27
N LYS A 490 -18.64 -0.41 34.70
CA LYS A 490 -19.85 -0.44 33.88
C LYS A 490 -19.66 0.54 32.72
N TYR A 491 -19.66 0.00 31.49
CA TYR A 491 -19.82 0.82 30.30
C TYR A 491 -21.25 1.34 30.23
N ARG A 492 -21.42 2.65 30.46
CA ARG A 492 -22.60 3.39 30.03
C ARG A 492 -22.50 3.63 28.54
N ARG A 493 -23.48 3.11 27.80
CA ARG A 493 -23.76 3.53 26.41
C ARG A 493 -24.03 5.03 26.41
N LEU A 494 -23.23 5.78 25.67
CA LEU A 494 -23.60 7.08 25.13
C LEU A 494 -23.79 6.87 23.63
N ASN A 495 -25.08 6.75 23.25
CA ASN A 495 -25.55 7.01 21.90
C ASN A 495 -25.54 8.53 21.71
N ASN A 496 -25.28 8.86 20.45
CA ASN A 496 -25.66 10.07 19.73
C ASN A 496 -24.64 11.20 19.58
N TYR A 497 -24.69 11.61 18.34
CA TYR A 497 -24.40 12.90 17.69
C TYR A 497 -23.01 12.98 17.05
N TYR A 498 -23.00 13.08 15.76
CA TYR A 498 -23.37 13.87 14.60
C TYR A 498 -22.08 14.33 13.91
N TYR A 499 -21.99 14.49 12.74
CA TYR A 499 -22.46 14.74 11.37
C TYR A 499 -21.41 14.29 10.39
#